data_7bcfc3845213d232c9368e3494a86bf5
#
_entry.id   7bcfc3845213d232c9368e3494a86bf5
#
_cell.length_a   1.000
_cell.length_b   1.000
_cell.length_c   1.000
_cell.angle_alpha   90.00
_cell.angle_beta   90.00
_cell.angle_gamma   90.00
#
_symmetry.space_group_name_H-M   'P 1'
#
loop_
_entity.id
_entity.type
_entity.pdbx_description
1 polymer ?
#
loop_
_entity_poly.entity_id
_entity_poly.type
_entity_poly.pdbx_seq_one_letter_code
_entity_poly.pdbx_strand_id
1 'polypeptide(L)'
;MKEMNRRAFLTLTGAALAMMALAACGADDGPVAPPAPAAPTGKDAELVAAINKVWKKKFEAGKVTHEQLTLNQEAQGAIKIQGEIFENAQTPVRTLTTEDMKKLFDIQEWKISLEKKYALGGAAGISEPTGEEGSMEISLTFEYSCEDAVVQKFVDKIMEYSLSREAEFISVYCPVVQGKTYMIATVFWNKKA
;
A
#
# COMPACT_ATOMS: atom_id res chain seq x y z
N MET A 1 -3.33 -15.08 23.47
CA MET A 1 -3.52 -14.19 22.30
C MET A 1 -4.43 -13.05 22.75
N LYS A 2 -4.02 -11.79 22.58
CA LYS A 2 -4.92 -10.66 22.82
C LYS A 2 -5.98 -10.67 21.72
N GLU A 3 -7.24 -10.73 22.07
CA GLU A 3 -8.35 -10.62 21.14
C GLU A 3 -8.25 -9.28 20.39
N MET A 4 -8.19 -9.37 19.07
CA MET A 4 -8.14 -8.19 18.23
C MET A 4 -9.56 -7.69 18.01
N ASN A 5 -9.83 -6.49 18.47
CA ASN A 5 -11.12 -5.86 18.29
C ASN A 5 -11.35 -5.55 16.79
N ARG A 6 -12.53 -5.88 16.26
CA ARG A 6 -13.00 -5.63 14.90
C ARG A 6 -12.75 -4.18 14.43
N ARG A 7 -12.83 -3.21 15.33
CA ARG A 7 -12.52 -1.80 15.03
C ARG A 7 -11.04 -1.58 14.76
N ALA A 8 -10.14 -2.25 15.49
CA ALA A 8 -8.70 -2.17 15.26
C ALA A 8 -8.31 -2.81 13.92
N PHE A 9 -9.00 -3.90 13.53
CA PHE A 9 -8.78 -4.53 12.23
C PHE A 9 -9.33 -3.68 11.07
N LEU A 10 -10.53 -3.11 11.20
CA LEU A 10 -11.13 -2.26 10.16
C LEU A 10 -10.34 -0.97 9.94
N THR A 11 -9.78 -0.36 10.99
CA THR A 11 -8.83 0.74 10.83
C THR A 11 -7.51 0.30 10.21
N LEU A 12 -7.17 -0.99 10.31
CA LEU A 12 -6.00 -1.58 9.67
C LEU A 12 -6.18 -1.77 8.16
N THR A 13 -7.39 -2.07 7.74
CA THR A 13 -7.68 -2.50 6.37
C THR A 13 -8.26 -1.39 5.49
N GLY A 14 -9.01 -0.45 6.04
CA GLY A 14 -9.75 0.55 5.27
C GLY A 14 -8.91 1.67 4.66
N ALA A 15 -7.83 2.11 5.30
CA ALA A 15 -6.91 3.12 4.76
C ALA A 15 -5.45 2.75 5.02
N ALA A 16 -5.23 1.61 5.64
CA ALA A 16 -4.02 1.32 6.38
C ALA A 16 -3.31 0.03 5.98
N LEU A 17 -3.80 -0.70 4.99
CA LEU A 17 -3.11 -1.88 4.45
C LEU A 17 -1.91 -1.53 3.59
N ALA A 18 -1.48 -0.32 3.64
CA ALA A 18 -0.33 0.10 2.94
C ALA A 18 0.75 0.51 3.91
N MET A 19 1.73 -0.28 4.05
CA MET A 19 3.07 0.08 4.51
C MET A 19 3.66 -0.94 5.44
N MET A 20 4.80 -1.49 5.07
CA MET A 20 6.10 -1.16 5.61
C MET A 20 7.20 -2.13 5.39
N ALA A 21 8.37 -1.63 5.33
CA ALA A 21 9.60 -2.12 5.93
C ALA A 21 10.55 -0.97 6.18
N LEU A 22 11.09 -0.83 7.38
CA LEU A 22 12.50 -0.45 7.54
C LEU A 22 13.03 -0.57 8.94
N ALA A 23 14.13 -1.03 8.91
CA ALA A 23 15.51 -0.82 9.32
C ALA A 23 15.68 0.13 10.49
N ALA A 24 16.07 -0.44 11.60
CA ALA A 24 16.76 0.23 12.67
C ALA A 24 18.10 0.77 12.17
N CYS A 25 18.31 2.07 12.26
CA CYS A 25 19.64 2.64 12.38
C CYS A 25 19.87 3.01 13.85
N GLY A 26 20.50 2.12 14.56
CA GLY A 26 21.23 2.43 15.79
C GLY A 26 22.65 2.03 15.56
N ALA A 27 23.58 2.93 15.86
CA ALA A 27 25.00 2.69 15.75
C ALA A 27 25.46 1.56 16.67
N ASP A 28 26.54 0.92 16.29
CA ASP A 28 27.40 -0.05 16.91
C ASP A 28 27.00 -1.53 16.78
N ASP A 29 27.85 -2.22 16.00
CA ASP A 29 28.11 -3.68 16.00
C ASP A 29 26.88 -4.62 15.96
N GLY A 30 25.91 -4.31 15.11
CA GLY A 30 24.79 -5.18 14.79
C GLY A 30 24.90 -5.79 13.39
N PRO A 31 24.16 -6.87 13.10
CA PRO A 31 24.18 -7.50 11.79
C PRO A 31 23.85 -6.50 10.68
N VAL A 32 24.57 -6.64 9.57
CA VAL A 32 24.44 -5.82 8.36
C VAL A 32 22.96 -5.61 8.02
N ALA A 33 22.52 -4.35 7.96
CA ALA A 33 21.17 -4.01 7.55
C ALA A 33 20.84 -4.69 6.23
N PRO A 34 19.65 -5.27 6.07
CA PRO A 34 19.24 -5.83 4.78
C PRO A 34 19.42 -4.77 3.70
N PRO A 35 19.88 -5.15 2.49
CA PRO A 35 20.05 -4.18 1.41
C PRO A 35 18.74 -3.43 1.17
N ALA A 36 18.84 -2.13 0.97
CA ALA A 36 17.68 -1.30 0.64
C ALA A 36 16.89 -1.95 -0.51
N PRO A 37 15.56 -2.01 -0.45
CA PRO A 37 14.76 -2.60 -1.50
C PRO A 37 15.14 -1.98 -2.84
N ALA A 38 15.38 -2.82 -3.86
CA ALA A 38 15.71 -2.35 -5.19
C ALA A 38 14.61 -1.39 -5.69
N ALA A 39 15.00 -0.37 -6.45
CA ALA A 39 14.05 0.51 -7.11
C ALA A 39 13.05 -0.35 -7.92
N PRO A 40 11.75 -0.01 -7.95
CA PRO A 40 10.78 -0.77 -8.71
C PRO A 40 11.19 -0.81 -10.18
N THR A 41 11.02 -1.98 -10.75
CA THR A 41 11.31 -2.24 -12.15
C THR A 41 10.06 -2.78 -12.83
N GLY A 42 10.02 -2.75 -14.14
CA GLY A 42 8.89 -3.30 -14.90
C GLY A 42 7.57 -2.60 -14.59
N LYS A 43 6.53 -3.38 -14.32
CA LYS A 43 5.15 -2.90 -14.16
C LYS A 43 4.96 -1.93 -12.99
N ASP A 44 5.71 -2.08 -11.90
CA ASP A 44 5.63 -1.17 -10.76
C ASP A 44 6.11 0.24 -11.16
N ALA A 45 7.23 0.34 -11.90
CA ALA A 45 7.73 1.62 -12.39
C ALA A 45 6.78 2.26 -13.41
N GLU A 46 6.23 1.46 -14.33
CA GLU A 46 5.24 1.91 -15.30
C GLU A 46 3.97 2.44 -14.62
N LEU A 47 3.50 1.74 -13.57
CA LEU A 47 2.34 2.16 -12.80
C LEU A 47 2.59 3.49 -12.07
N VAL A 48 3.76 3.68 -11.44
CA VAL A 48 4.12 4.95 -10.81
C VAL A 48 4.13 6.09 -11.83
N ALA A 49 4.69 5.86 -13.01
CA ALA A 49 4.71 6.86 -14.08
C ALA A 49 3.29 7.21 -14.55
N ALA A 50 2.43 6.21 -14.74
CA ALA A 50 1.03 6.40 -15.14
C ALA A 50 0.22 7.13 -14.06
N ILE A 51 0.41 6.79 -12.78
CA ILE A 51 -0.21 7.49 -11.65
C ILE A 51 0.23 8.96 -11.64
N ASN A 52 1.53 9.22 -11.77
CA ASN A 52 2.07 10.59 -11.75
C ASN A 52 1.54 11.45 -12.90
N LYS A 53 1.29 10.87 -14.06
CA LYS A 53 0.64 11.57 -15.17
C LYS A 53 -0.78 12.07 -14.81
N VAL A 54 -1.56 11.24 -14.12
CA VAL A 54 -2.89 11.62 -13.63
C VAL A 54 -2.79 12.57 -12.43
N TRP A 55 -1.85 12.33 -11.54
CA TRP A 55 -1.61 13.15 -10.35
C TRP A 55 -1.26 14.59 -10.71
N LYS A 56 -0.41 14.78 -11.72
CA LYS A 56 -0.07 16.11 -12.27
C LYS A 56 -1.32 16.87 -12.75
N LYS A 57 -2.24 16.22 -13.45
CA LYS A 57 -3.52 16.84 -13.86
C LYS A 57 -4.34 17.30 -12.64
N LYS A 58 -4.30 16.52 -11.53
CA LYS A 58 -4.95 16.91 -10.27
C LYS A 58 -4.26 18.07 -9.58
N PHE A 59 -2.93 18.15 -9.66
CA PHE A 59 -2.15 19.28 -9.16
C PHE A 59 -2.48 20.56 -9.95
N GLU A 60 -2.48 20.51 -11.26
CA GLU A 60 -2.86 21.61 -12.14
C GLU A 60 -4.30 22.11 -11.87
N ALA A 61 -5.18 21.20 -11.44
CA ALA A 61 -6.55 21.50 -11.02
C ALA A 61 -6.67 21.95 -9.54
N GLY A 62 -5.56 22.10 -8.81
CA GLY A 62 -5.52 22.54 -7.40
C GLY A 62 -6.11 21.50 -6.42
N LYS A 63 -6.20 20.23 -6.80
CA LYS A 63 -6.78 19.15 -5.98
C LYS A 63 -5.77 18.49 -5.06
N VAL A 64 -4.47 18.59 -5.35
CA VAL A 64 -3.36 18.04 -4.56
C VAL A 64 -2.26 19.08 -4.42
N THR A 65 -1.43 18.94 -3.39
CA THR A 65 -0.40 19.95 -3.02
C THR A 65 0.95 19.72 -3.68
N HIS A 66 1.22 18.51 -4.15
CA HIS A 66 2.49 18.14 -4.80
C HIS A 66 2.25 17.73 -6.25
N GLU A 67 3.09 18.20 -7.17
CA GLU A 67 2.98 17.91 -8.61
C GLU A 67 3.22 16.44 -8.92
N GLN A 68 4.09 15.78 -8.15
CA GLN A 68 4.48 14.40 -8.35
C GLN A 68 4.56 13.66 -7.01
N LEU A 69 4.27 12.37 -7.05
CA LEU A 69 4.50 11.44 -5.97
C LEU A 69 5.87 10.78 -6.15
N THR A 70 6.69 10.86 -5.11
CA THR A 70 8.00 10.18 -5.08
C THR A 70 7.82 8.76 -4.55
N LEU A 71 8.42 7.78 -5.24
CA LEU A 71 8.40 6.42 -4.75
C LEU A 71 9.12 6.32 -3.40
N ASN A 72 8.46 5.74 -2.41
CA ASN A 72 9.05 5.44 -1.12
C ASN A 72 9.44 3.97 -1.03
N GLN A 73 10.74 3.72 -1.10
CA GLN A 73 11.28 2.36 -1.02
C GLN A 73 11.13 1.76 0.38
N GLU A 74 11.10 2.60 1.41
CA GLU A 74 10.90 2.14 2.78
C GLU A 74 9.57 1.41 2.95
N ALA A 75 8.53 1.88 2.32
CA ALA A 75 7.21 1.29 2.39
C ALA A 75 6.96 0.17 1.37
N GLN A 76 7.87 -0.02 0.42
CA GLN A 76 7.69 -0.96 -0.68
C GLN A 76 7.55 -2.41 -0.22
N GLY A 77 8.30 -2.80 0.82
CA GLY A 77 8.26 -4.16 1.36
C GLY A 77 6.88 -4.56 1.89
N ALA A 78 6.17 -3.63 2.51
CA ALA A 78 4.87 -3.92 3.08
C ALA A 78 3.77 -4.08 2.03
N ILE A 79 3.75 -3.22 1.03
CA ILE A 79 2.77 -3.35 -0.05
C ILE A 79 3.00 -4.64 -0.85
N LYS A 80 4.27 -5.07 -0.95
CA LYS A 80 4.63 -6.36 -1.55
C LYS A 80 4.07 -7.52 -0.73
N ILE A 81 4.27 -7.54 0.60
CA ILE A 81 3.72 -8.59 1.48
C ILE A 81 2.20 -8.71 1.34
N GLN A 82 1.49 -7.59 1.21
CA GLN A 82 0.05 -7.59 0.96
C GLN A 82 -0.32 -8.25 -0.37
N GLY A 83 0.41 -7.94 -1.44
CA GLY A 83 0.21 -8.56 -2.75
C GLY A 83 0.54 -10.06 -2.73
N GLU A 84 1.61 -10.46 -2.01
CA GLU A 84 2.02 -11.85 -1.86
C GLU A 84 0.97 -12.74 -1.18
N ILE A 85 0.08 -12.20 -0.36
CA ILE A 85 -1.05 -12.95 0.21
C ILE A 85 -1.94 -13.52 -0.91
N PHE A 86 -2.18 -12.74 -1.96
CA PHE A 86 -2.97 -13.17 -3.12
C PHE A 86 -2.16 -14.04 -4.08
N GLU A 87 -0.88 -13.70 -4.31
CA GLU A 87 0.00 -14.48 -5.18
C GLU A 87 0.22 -15.89 -4.63
N ASN A 88 0.50 -16.03 -3.34
CA ASN A 88 0.71 -17.34 -2.71
C ASN A 88 -0.57 -18.20 -2.73
N ALA A 89 -1.73 -17.58 -2.65
CA ALA A 89 -3.01 -18.26 -2.73
C ALA A 89 -3.49 -18.49 -4.17
N GLN A 90 -2.87 -17.85 -5.16
CA GLN A 90 -3.28 -17.86 -6.56
C GLN A 90 -4.77 -17.54 -6.75
N THR A 91 -5.30 -16.60 -5.97
CA THR A 91 -6.70 -16.14 -6.06
C THR A 91 -6.79 -14.62 -5.86
N PRO A 92 -7.60 -13.92 -6.67
CA PRO A 92 -7.83 -12.49 -6.46
C PRO A 92 -8.80 -12.19 -5.32
N VAL A 93 -9.48 -13.21 -4.78
CA VAL A 93 -10.35 -13.12 -3.61
C VAL A 93 -9.81 -14.06 -2.53
N ARG A 94 -9.58 -13.55 -1.34
CA ARG A 94 -8.92 -14.27 -0.27
C ARG A 94 -9.71 -14.19 1.04
N THR A 95 -10.17 -15.34 1.53
CA THR A 95 -10.55 -15.47 2.93
C THR A 95 -9.27 -15.53 3.77
N LEU A 96 -9.11 -14.61 4.69
CA LEU A 96 -7.88 -14.46 5.47
C LEU A 96 -7.70 -15.63 6.43
N THR A 97 -6.56 -16.31 6.32
CA THR A 97 -6.14 -17.34 7.26
C THR A 97 -5.44 -16.72 8.48
N THR A 98 -5.22 -17.52 9.52
CA THR A 98 -4.43 -17.10 10.70
C THR A 98 -3.01 -16.68 10.29
N GLU A 99 -2.42 -17.30 9.27
CA GLU A 99 -1.11 -16.95 8.76
C GLU A 99 -1.14 -15.61 8.01
N ASP A 100 -2.14 -15.37 7.17
CA ASP A 100 -2.35 -14.09 6.51
C ASP A 100 -2.52 -12.98 7.54
N MET A 101 -3.32 -13.24 8.57
CA MET A 101 -3.53 -12.33 9.68
C MET A 101 -2.22 -12.00 10.40
N LYS A 102 -1.36 -13.01 10.65
CA LYS A 102 -0.05 -12.79 11.25
C LYS A 102 0.82 -11.88 10.40
N LYS A 103 0.90 -12.12 9.09
CA LYS A 103 1.64 -11.25 8.15
C LYS A 103 1.12 -9.81 8.18
N LEU A 104 -0.20 -9.63 8.22
CA LEU A 104 -0.82 -8.31 8.34
C LEU A 104 -0.54 -7.65 9.70
N PHE A 105 -0.36 -8.44 10.77
CA PHE A 105 0.08 -7.94 12.07
C PHE A 105 1.54 -7.49 12.06
N ASP A 106 2.43 -8.28 11.47
CA ASP A 106 3.84 -7.92 11.33
C ASP A 106 3.96 -6.59 10.55
N ILE A 107 3.14 -6.41 9.52
CA ILE A 107 3.00 -5.14 8.80
C ILE A 107 2.53 -4.02 9.75
N GLN A 108 1.66 -4.28 10.70
CA GLN A 108 1.19 -3.26 11.63
C GLN A 108 2.27 -2.77 12.60
N GLU A 109 3.15 -3.63 13.06
CA GLU A 109 4.29 -3.19 13.90
C GLU A 109 5.21 -2.24 13.13
N TRP A 110 5.45 -2.53 11.87
CA TRP A 110 6.16 -1.63 10.97
C TRP A 110 5.40 -0.32 10.76
N LYS A 111 4.08 -0.39 10.56
CA LYS A 111 3.22 0.78 10.42
C LYS A 111 3.40 1.73 11.61
N ILE A 112 3.39 1.22 12.84
CA ILE A 112 3.64 2.02 14.04
C ILE A 112 5.00 2.73 13.97
N SER A 113 6.02 2.08 13.42
CA SER A 113 7.34 2.68 13.24
C SER A 113 7.35 3.78 12.18
N LEU A 114 6.69 3.57 11.02
CA LEU A 114 6.59 4.61 9.97
C LEU A 114 5.62 5.73 10.35
N GLU A 115 4.56 5.45 11.10
CA GLU A 115 3.65 6.48 11.59
C GLU A 115 4.32 7.51 12.50
N LYS A 116 5.50 7.21 13.03
CA LYS A 116 6.33 8.21 13.68
C LYS A 116 6.90 9.23 12.69
N LYS A 117 7.14 8.81 11.45
CA LYS A 117 7.82 9.58 10.40
C LYS A 117 6.83 10.11 9.35
N TYR A 118 5.86 9.28 8.96
CA TYR A 118 4.90 9.59 7.90
C TYR A 118 3.46 9.59 8.41
N ALA A 119 2.64 10.38 7.77
CA ALA A 119 1.19 10.28 7.86
C ALA A 119 0.64 9.51 6.65
N LEU A 120 -0.33 8.63 6.89
CA LEU A 120 -0.91 7.77 5.87
C LEU A 120 -2.01 8.50 5.11
N GLY A 121 -1.97 8.40 3.79
CA GLY A 121 -3.03 8.79 2.89
C GLY A 121 -3.94 7.64 2.50
N GLY A 122 -4.56 7.74 1.35
CA GLY A 122 -5.42 6.71 0.79
C GLY A 122 -4.64 5.57 0.13
N ALA A 123 -5.36 4.48 -0.07
CA ALA A 123 -4.86 3.31 -0.77
C ALA A 123 -5.89 2.84 -1.82
N ALA A 124 -5.43 2.08 -2.81
CA ALA A 124 -6.28 1.44 -3.80
C ALA A 124 -5.72 0.07 -4.19
N GLY A 125 -6.57 -0.77 -4.73
CA GLY A 125 -6.21 -2.08 -5.28
C GLY A 125 -6.63 -3.26 -4.41
N ILE A 126 -6.87 -3.07 -3.11
CA ILE A 126 -7.43 -4.09 -2.22
C ILE A 126 -8.75 -3.58 -1.65
N SER A 127 -9.77 -4.44 -1.62
CA SER A 127 -11.07 -4.11 -1.01
C SER A 127 -10.94 -3.94 0.50
N GLU A 128 -11.89 -3.25 1.08
CA GLU A 128 -12.10 -3.36 2.53
C GLU A 128 -12.51 -4.79 2.88
N PRO A 129 -12.11 -5.29 4.06
CA PRO A 129 -12.51 -6.62 4.49
C PRO A 129 -14.03 -6.69 4.69
N THR A 130 -14.59 -7.79 4.19
CA THR A 130 -15.99 -8.14 4.38
C THR A 130 -16.10 -9.44 5.18
N GLY A 131 -17.24 -9.72 5.77
CA GLY A 131 -17.49 -10.93 6.56
C GLY A 131 -17.38 -10.71 8.07
N GLU A 132 -17.57 -11.81 8.82
CA GLU A 132 -17.49 -11.82 10.28
C GLU A 132 -16.08 -12.20 10.76
N GLU A 133 -15.83 -12.01 12.06
CA GLU A 133 -14.58 -12.42 12.69
C GLU A 133 -14.34 -13.92 12.48
N GLY A 134 -13.18 -14.28 11.91
CA GLY A 134 -12.80 -15.64 11.53
C GLY A 134 -13.12 -16.04 10.08
N SER A 135 -13.86 -15.20 9.33
CA SER A 135 -14.17 -15.43 7.91
C SER A 135 -14.02 -14.15 7.06
N MET A 136 -13.08 -13.28 7.45
CA MET A 136 -12.86 -12.02 6.73
C MET A 136 -12.30 -12.28 5.34
N GLU A 137 -12.90 -11.62 4.36
CA GLU A 137 -12.52 -11.71 2.96
C GLU A 137 -12.01 -10.37 2.45
N ILE A 138 -10.93 -10.40 1.67
CA ILE A 138 -10.39 -9.26 0.92
C ILE A 138 -10.25 -9.64 -0.55
N SER A 139 -10.24 -8.66 -1.44
CA SER A 139 -10.10 -8.91 -2.88
C SER A 139 -9.22 -7.87 -3.56
N LEU A 140 -8.54 -8.29 -4.63
CA LEU A 140 -7.89 -7.39 -5.57
C LEU A 140 -8.95 -6.75 -6.47
N THR A 141 -8.98 -5.42 -6.53
CA THR A 141 -10.08 -4.67 -7.15
C THR A 141 -9.73 -4.03 -8.49
N PHE A 142 -8.45 -3.95 -8.84
CA PHE A 142 -7.99 -3.35 -10.10
C PHE A 142 -7.03 -4.28 -10.83
N GLU A 143 -7.41 -4.75 -12.03
CA GLU A 143 -6.47 -5.37 -12.96
C GLU A 143 -5.50 -4.30 -13.50
N TYR A 144 -4.26 -4.71 -13.76
CA TYR A 144 -3.21 -3.81 -14.24
C TYR A 144 -3.54 -3.20 -15.59
N SER A 145 -3.46 -1.90 -15.64
CA SER A 145 -3.58 -1.12 -16.87
C SER A 145 -2.89 0.23 -16.71
N CYS A 146 -2.21 0.70 -17.75
CA CYS A 146 -1.70 2.07 -17.86
C CYS A 146 -2.61 2.98 -18.70
N GLU A 147 -3.81 2.53 -19.06
CA GLU A 147 -4.80 3.36 -19.74
C GLU A 147 -5.28 4.50 -18.84
N ASP A 148 -5.29 5.72 -19.37
CA ASP A 148 -5.63 6.93 -18.60
C ASP A 148 -6.96 6.78 -17.84
N ALA A 149 -7.97 6.16 -18.43
CA ALA A 149 -9.28 5.99 -17.80
C ALA A 149 -9.27 5.04 -16.58
N VAL A 150 -8.46 3.96 -16.65
CA VAL A 150 -8.32 3.01 -15.55
C VAL A 150 -7.48 3.61 -14.43
N VAL A 151 -6.34 4.22 -14.79
CA VAL A 151 -5.45 4.89 -13.84
C VAL A 151 -6.17 6.06 -13.15
N GLN A 152 -7.03 6.80 -13.88
CA GLN A 152 -7.85 7.85 -13.29
C GLN A 152 -8.76 7.31 -12.18
N LYS A 153 -9.48 6.20 -12.43
CA LYS A 153 -10.34 5.55 -11.42
C LYS A 153 -9.52 5.05 -10.23
N PHE A 154 -8.34 4.51 -10.48
CA PHE A 154 -7.42 4.04 -9.44
C PHE A 154 -6.96 5.19 -8.54
N VAL A 155 -6.54 6.32 -9.14
CA VAL A 155 -6.17 7.54 -8.41
C VAL A 155 -7.36 8.16 -7.70
N ASP A 156 -8.56 8.14 -8.29
CA ASP A 156 -9.78 8.63 -7.64
C ASP A 156 -10.08 7.80 -6.38
N LYS A 157 -9.86 6.49 -6.42
CA LYS A 157 -9.99 5.62 -5.23
C LYS A 157 -9.01 6.00 -4.12
N ILE A 158 -7.74 6.28 -4.46
CA ILE A 158 -6.76 6.81 -3.50
C ILE A 158 -7.25 8.13 -2.88
N MET A 159 -7.87 8.98 -3.69
CA MET A 159 -8.34 10.31 -3.28
C MET A 159 -9.65 10.30 -2.48
N GLU A 160 -10.36 9.17 -2.36
CA GLU A 160 -11.52 9.04 -1.46
C GLU A 160 -11.15 9.40 -0.02
N TYR A 161 -9.92 9.14 0.40
CA TYR A 161 -9.39 9.64 1.66
C TYR A 161 -8.93 11.10 1.47
N SER A 162 -9.64 12.05 2.07
CA SER A 162 -9.48 13.48 1.82
C SER A 162 -8.05 14.01 2.09
N LEU A 163 -7.34 13.42 3.06
CA LEU A 163 -5.97 13.78 3.38
C LEU A 163 -4.95 13.32 2.33
N SER A 164 -5.34 12.45 1.38
CA SER A 164 -4.46 12.05 0.26
C SER A 164 -4.00 13.23 -0.60
N ARG A 165 -4.70 14.35 -0.55
CA ARG A 165 -4.28 15.58 -1.24
C ARG A 165 -2.91 16.10 -0.80
N GLU A 166 -2.47 15.78 0.43
CA GLU A 166 -1.17 16.19 0.98
C GLU A 166 -0.04 15.22 0.64
N ALA A 167 -0.32 14.15 -0.11
CA ALA A 167 0.64 13.10 -0.39
C ALA A 167 1.87 13.61 -1.15
N GLU A 168 3.04 13.19 -0.68
CA GLU A 168 4.35 13.41 -1.29
C GLU A 168 4.93 12.12 -1.86
N PHE A 169 4.55 10.99 -1.26
CA PHE A 169 5.12 9.68 -1.54
C PHE A 169 4.07 8.68 -1.96
N ILE A 170 4.52 7.68 -2.71
CA ILE A 170 3.73 6.53 -3.11
C ILE A 170 4.56 5.25 -2.94
N SER A 171 3.91 4.16 -2.61
CA SER A 171 4.42 2.80 -2.79
C SER A 171 3.43 2.01 -3.62
N VAL A 172 3.92 1.17 -4.50
CA VAL A 172 3.11 0.37 -5.44
C VAL A 172 3.62 -1.07 -5.50
N TYR A 173 2.74 -1.98 -5.80
CA TYR A 173 3.08 -3.35 -6.15
C TYR A 173 2.08 -3.91 -7.16
N CYS A 174 2.56 -4.70 -8.10
CA CYS A 174 1.74 -5.31 -9.15
C CYS A 174 1.72 -6.84 -9.00
N PRO A 175 0.91 -7.41 -8.09
CA PRO A 175 0.83 -8.85 -7.89
C PRO A 175 0.32 -9.57 -9.15
N VAL A 176 0.84 -10.79 -9.36
CA VAL A 176 0.42 -11.68 -10.45
C VAL A 176 -0.34 -12.87 -9.88
N VAL A 177 -1.62 -12.97 -10.22
CA VAL A 177 -2.53 -14.02 -9.73
C VAL A 177 -3.22 -14.67 -10.93
N GLN A 178 -3.09 -16.00 -11.06
CA GLN A 178 -3.68 -16.75 -12.18
C GLN A 178 -3.32 -16.18 -13.56
N GLY A 179 -2.09 -15.68 -13.72
CA GLY A 179 -1.61 -15.10 -14.98
C GLY A 179 -2.10 -13.68 -15.26
N LYS A 180 -2.95 -13.12 -14.43
CA LYS A 180 -3.36 -11.71 -14.48
C LYS A 180 -2.53 -10.88 -13.51
N THR A 181 -2.19 -9.65 -13.92
CA THR A 181 -1.52 -8.68 -13.06
C THR A 181 -2.55 -7.74 -12.48
N TYR A 182 -2.40 -7.37 -11.21
CA TYR A 182 -3.24 -6.41 -10.53
C TYR A 182 -2.41 -5.20 -10.08
N MET A 183 -3.07 -4.15 -9.59
CA MET A 183 -2.44 -2.93 -9.10
C MET A 183 -2.82 -2.70 -7.65
N ILE A 184 -1.83 -2.48 -6.79
CA ILE A 184 -2.04 -1.98 -5.43
C ILE A 184 -1.11 -0.80 -5.18
N ALA A 185 -1.62 0.22 -4.50
CA ALA A 185 -0.86 1.42 -4.15
C ALA A 185 -1.35 2.05 -2.87
N THR A 186 -0.45 2.79 -2.23
CA THR A 186 -0.76 3.70 -1.14
C THR A 186 0.04 4.97 -1.23
N VAL A 187 -0.50 6.06 -0.70
CA VAL A 187 0.17 7.35 -0.65
C VAL A 187 0.32 7.86 0.78
N PHE A 188 1.31 8.68 1.02
CA PHE A 188 1.63 9.23 2.34
C PHE A 188 2.50 10.48 2.22
N TRP A 189 2.71 11.20 3.34
CA TRP A 189 3.52 12.41 3.43
C TRP A 189 4.30 12.46 4.74
N ASN A 190 5.34 13.29 4.80
CA ASN A 190 6.07 13.54 6.03
C ASN A 190 5.17 14.18 7.09
N LYS A 191 5.20 13.65 8.31
CA LYS A 191 4.63 14.40 9.44
C LYS A 191 5.44 15.65 9.67
N LYS A 192 4.76 16.78 9.75
CA LYS A 192 5.41 18.00 10.23
C LYS A 192 5.83 17.77 11.68
N ALA A 193 7.12 18.00 11.95
CA ALA A 193 7.67 17.98 13.30
C ALA A 193 6.97 19.00 14.19
#